data_97fb9d0fe789e3dbc42e6f3a10c1823c
#
_entry.id   97fb9d0fe789e3dbc42e6f3a10c1823c
#
_cell.length_a   1.000
_cell.length_b   1.000
_cell.length_c   1.000
_cell.angle_alpha   90.00
_cell.angle_beta   90.00
_cell.angle_gamma   90.00
#
_symmetry.space_group_name_H-M   'P 1'
#
loop_
_entity.id
_entity.type
_entity.pdbx_description
1 polymer ?
#
loop_
_entity_poly.entity_id
_entity_poly.type
_entity_poly.pdbx_seq_one_letter_code
_entity_poly.pdbx_strand_id
1 'polypeptide(L)'
;MKIYTTAAAFALILAQISCATHTTAPVPGAKTYAEISVKEGGSWTGRKYAGGTFKNVQEHTIDPRHTDHSFDIRYEGPGWESNLIAYRLYLDWRNAIDIFGKTTEKIILPEVGQDGFDSYHLKQDWGSDILKVGKGVGLGSISRIVNNEMYRFESVDKTTVKVHNAAKSSGVDIFYKGWKTLNDKINVNASLSIFPDERFTKYSFTPSAPVSGICTGIVKVKNSEYWEKTDAAGNWGYIATFGNQSMFDDALGMVLFYEKSTAAEVKAGPFDHLVIFKPTTKPITYYFLATWEKEAHGITTKAEFEAYINNKLTELNSKNKL
;
A
#
# COMPACT_ATOMS: atom_id res chain seq x y z
N MET A 1 71.80 22.72 -19.18
CA MET A 1 70.63 22.89 -18.30
C MET A 1 69.40 22.51 -19.10
N LYS A 2 68.89 21.28 -18.89
CA LYS A 2 67.74 20.76 -19.65
C LYS A 2 66.49 20.90 -18.75
N ILE A 3 65.52 21.66 -19.23
CA ILE A 3 64.24 21.91 -18.56
C ILE A 3 63.26 20.83 -19.05
N TYR A 4 62.77 19.97 -18.13
CA TYR A 4 61.70 19.02 -18.41
C TYR A 4 60.36 19.65 -18.01
N THR A 5 59.49 19.86 -18.97
CA THR A 5 58.10 20.28 -18.79
C THR A 5 57.26 19.03 -18.64
N THR A 6 56.70 18.79 -17.45
CA THR A 6 55.69 17.76 -17.17
C THR A 6 54.31 18.31 -17.51
N ALA A 7 53.67 17.72 -18.49
CA ALA A 7 52.25 17.97 -18.81
C ALA A 7 51.36 17.09 -17.92
N ALA A 8 50.57 17.75 -17.07
CA ALA A 8 49.55 17.05 -16.26
C ALA A 8 48.26 16.91 -17.12
N ALA A 9 47.90 15.69 -17.42
CA ALA A 9 46.60 15.36 -18.07
C ALA A 9 45.49 15.34 -17.02
N PHE A 10 44.57 16.30 -17.11
CA PHE A 10 43.32 16.28 -16.33
C PHE A 10 42.33 15.35 -17.03
N ALA A 11 42.05 14.22 -16.44
CA ALA A 11 40.98 13.34 -16.87
C ALA A 11 39.64 13.88 -16.33
N LEU A 12 38.81 14.43 -17.22
CA LEU A 12 37.42 14.78 -16.92
C LEU A 12 36.61 13.48 -16.79
N ILE A 13 36.24 13.11 -15.56
CA ILE A 13 35.23 12.05 -15.30
C ILE A 13 33.87 12.69 -15.55
N LEU A 14 33.27 12.43 -16.71
CA LEU A 14 31.85 12.69 -16.95
C LEU A 14 31.02 11.70 -16.11
N ALA A 15 30.51 12.18 -14.99
CA ALA A 15 29.47 11.47 -14.27
C ALA A 15 28.20 11.46 -15.15
N GLN A 16 27.87 10.32 -15.72
CA GLN A 16 26.59 10.14 -16.39
C GLN A 16 25.51 10.15 -15.30
N ILE A 17 24.83 11.27 -15.15
CA ILE A 17 23.57 11.34 -14.40
C ILE A 17 22.56 10.58 -15.26
N SER A 18 22.31 9.32 -14.89
CA SER A 18 21.20 8.55 -15.42
C SER A 18 19.91 9.25 -14.97
N CYS A 19 19.36 10.09 -15.83
CA CYS A 19 18.00 10.59 -15.68
C CYS A 19 17.08 9.38 -15.81
N ALA A 20 16.62 8.83 -14.69
CA ALA A 20 15.53 7.87 -14.70
C ALA A 20 14.32 8.59 -15.32
N THR A 21 13.96 8.20 -16.53
CA THR A 21 12.72 8.66 -17.17
C THR A 21 11.56 8.09 -16.35
N HIS A 22 10.97 8.92 -15.50
CA HIS A 22 9.75 8.57 -14.76
C HIS A 22 8.59 8.50 -15.75
N THR A 23 8.27 7.29 -16.21
CA THR A 23 7.13 7.08 -17.09
C THR A 23 5.84 7.05 -16.27
N THR A 24 4.83 7.79 -16.71
CA THR A 24 3.46 7.77 -16.13
C THR A 24 2.60 6.62 -16.68
N ALA A 25 3.17 5.76 -17.52
CA ALA A 25 2.55 4.57 -18.09
C ALA A 25 3.46 3.36 -17.88
N PRO A 26 2.90 2.13 -17.78
CA PRO A 26 3.71 0.92 -17.66
C PRO A 26 4.56 0.72 -18.92
N VAL A 27 5.83 0.35 -18.72
CA VAL A 27 6.69 -0.04 -19.85
C VAL A 27 6.29 -1.43 -20.33
N PRO A 28 6.41 -1.76 -21.64
CA PRO A 28 6.12 -3.08 -22.14
C PRO A 28 6.89 -4.17 -21.39
N GLY A 29 6.18 -5.21 -20.92
CA GLY A 29 6.78 -6.30 -20.15
C GLY A 29 7.05 -6.00 -18.69
N ALA A 30 6.64 -4.84 -18.15
CA ALA A 30 6.74 -4.54 -16.74
C ALA A 30 5.92 -5.56 -15.93
N LYS A 31 6.50 -6.06 -14.84
CA LYS A 31 5.82 -6.95 -13.88
C LYS A 31 5.33 -6.21 -12.63
N THR A 32 5.63 -4.92 -12.52
CA THR A 32 5.10 -4.04 -11.47
C THR A 32 4.73 -2.70 -12.06
N TYR A 33 3.74 -2.05 -11.47
CA TYR A 33 3.31 -0.72 -11.85
C TYR A 33 2.65 -0.01 -10.67
N ALA A 34 2.77 1.31 -10.64
CA ALA A 34 2.05 2.17 -9.72
C ALA A 34 1.63 3.46 -10.41
N GLU A 35 0.49 4.01 -9.98
CA GLU A 35 -0.05 5.24 -10.53
C GLU A 35 -0.90 6.01 -9.51
N ILE A 36 -1.08 7.29 -9.77
CA ILE A 36 -2.19 8.10 -9.30
C ILE A 36 -2.76 8.87 -10.48
N SER A 37 -4.06 8.78 -10.69
CA SER A 37 -4.76 9.35 -11.83
C SER A 37 -5.79 10.38 -11.35
N VAL A 38 -5.60 11.64 -11.75
CA VAL A 38 -6.42 12.76 -11.31
C VAL A 38 -7.19 13.35 -12.47
N LYS A 39 -8.38 13.89 -12.24
CA LYS A 39 -9.16 14.56 -13.27
C LYS A 39 -8.63 15.96 -13.55
N GLU A 40 -8.46 16.27 -14.85
CA GLU A 40 -8.15 17.61 -15.37
C GLU A 40 -9.29 18.10 -16.28
N GLY A 41 -9.53 19.42 -16.30
CA GLY A 41 -10.51 20.05 -17.19
C GLY A 41 -11.96 20.02 -16.70
N GLY A 42 -12.20 19.61 -15.45
CA GLY A 42 -13.50 19.67 -14.81
C GLY A 42 -13.62 20.78 -13.78
N SER A 43 -14.63 20.69 -12.91
CA SER A 43 -14.85 21.65 -11.83
C SER A 43 -15.45 21.00 -10.60
N TRP A 44 -15.18 21.61 -9.43
CA TRP A 44 -15.77 21.23 -8.16
C TRP A 44 -17.17 21.82 -7.99
N THR A 45 -18.12 20.97 -7.57
CA THR A 45 -19.42 21.38 -7.05
C THR A 45 -19.56 20.83 -5.64
N GLY A 46 -19.34 21.67 -4.65
CA GLY A 46 -19.18 21.22 -3.26
C GLY A 46 -17.99 20.27 -3.13
N ARG A 47 -18.23 19.03 -2.70
CA ARG A 47 -17.22 17.97 -2.57
C ARG A 47 -17.23 16.94 -3.70
N LYS A 48 -17.83 17.26 -4.83
CA LYS A 48 -17.83 16.40 -6.02
C LYS A 48 -17.15 17.12 -7.17
N TYR A 49 -16.31 16.39 -7.90
CA TYR A 49 -15.64 16.88 -9.10
C TYR A 49 -16.38 16.38 -10.34
N ALA A 50 -16.91 17.29 -11.12
CA ALA A 50 -17.70 17.00 -12.31
C ALA A 50 -16.91 17.29 -13.60
N GLY A 51 -17.11 16.46 -14.62
CA GLY A 51 -16.42 16.58 -15.91
C GLY A 51 -14.94 16.22 -15.84
N GLY A 52 -14.19 16.62 -16.87
CA GLY A 52 -12.77 16.35 -17.00
C GLY A 52 -12.45 14.91 -17.39
N THR A 53 -11.16 14.64 -17.61
CA THR A 53 -10.60 13.33 -17.96
C THR A 53 -9.49 12.97 -16.99
N PHE A 54 -9.31 11.68 -16.72
CA PHE A 54 -8.26 11.19 -15.86
C PHE A 54 -6.91 11.27 -16.57
N LYS A 55 -5.91 11.74 -15.82
CA LYS A 55 -4.51 11.82 -16.25
C LYS A 55 -3.59 11.35 -15.14
N ASN A 56 -2.69 10.46 -15.46
CA ASN A 56 -1.67 9.99 -14.54
C ASN A 56 -0.63 11.09 -14.29
N VAL A 57 -0.29 11.29 -13.00
CA VAL A 57 0.69 12.27 -12.56
C VAL A 57 1.74 11.60 -11.67
N GLN A 58 2.95 12.17 -11.64
CA GLN A 58 4.06 11.65 -10.81
C GLN A 58 3.93 12.05 -9.35
N GLU A 59 3.36 13.22 -9.11
CA GLU A 59 3.16 13.76 -7.78
C GLU A 59 1.83 14.51 -7.74
N HIS A 60 1.09 14.35 -6.65
CA HIS A 60 -0.17 15.05 -6.43
C HIS A 60 -0.33 15.48 -4.97
N THR A 61 -0.82 16.69 -4.77
CA THR A 61 -1.28 17.16 -3.48
C THR A 61 -2.79 17.07 -3.44
N ILE A 62 -3.31 16.36 -2.44
CA ILE A 62 -4.74 16.10 -2.30
C ILE A 62 -5.50 17.40 -2.04
N ASP A 63 -6.54 17.65 -2.81
CA ASP A 63 -7.44 18.77 -2.61
C ASP A 63 -8.19 18.59 -1.27
N PRO A 64 -8.34 19.63 -0.42
CA PRO A 64 -9.08 19.51 0.84
C PRO A 64 -10.55 19.10 0.69
N ARG A 65 -11.11 19.20 -0.50
CA ARG A 65 -12.47 18.72 -0.84
C ARG A 65 -12.55 17.24 -1.13
N HIS A 66 -11.40 16.60 -1.36
CA HIS A 66 -11.34 15.15 -1.62
C HIS A 66 -11.98 14.36 -0.47
N THR A 67 -12.83 13.42 -0.82
CA THR A 67 -13.53 12.54 0.12
C THR A 67 -14.06 11.32 -0.63
N ASP A 68 -14.67 10.40 0.09
CA ASP A 68 -15.45 9.30 -0.48
C ASP A 68 -16.39 9.80 -1.58
N HIS A 69 -16.33 9.21 -2.76
CA HIS A 69 -17.13 9.57 -3.95
C HIS A 69 -16.96 11.03 -4.42
N SER A 70 -15.79 11.63 -4.24
CA SER A 70 -15.52 12.97 -4.78
C SER A 70 -15.20 12.97 -6.28
N PHE A 71 -14.80 11.82 -6.85
CA PHE A 71 -14.54 11.58 -8.27
C PHE A 71 -13.41 12.39 -8.91
N ASP A 72 -12.60 13.07 -8.12
CA ASP A 72 -11.44 13.84 -8.58
C ASP A 72 -10.21 12.96 -8.82
N ILE A 73 -10.10 11.84 -8.08
CA ILE A 73 -9.04 10.86 -8.21
C ILE A 73 -9.66 9.51 -8.60
N ARG A 74 -9.10 8.85 -9.59
CA ARG A 74 -9.55 7.54 -10.05
C ARG A 74 -9.39 6.52 -8.92
N TYR A 75 -10.40 5.71 -8.70
CA TYR A 75 -10.51 4.77 -7.57
C TYR A 75 -10.05 5.33 -6.21
N GLU A 76 -10.23 6.66 -6.00
CA GLU A 76 -10.10 7.39 -4.73
C GLU A 76 -8.67 7.49 -4.16
N GLY A 77 -7.64 7.17 -4.97
CA GLY A 77 -6.27 7.27 -4.53
C GLY A 77 -5.26 6.64 -5.48
N PRO A 78 -4.02 6.39 -5.03
CA PRO A 78 -3.04 5.67 -5.80
C PRO A 78 -3.32 4.17 -5.82
N GLY A 79 -2.89 3.51 -6.90
CA GLY A 79 -2.81 2.08 -7.01
C GLY A 79 -1.37 1.61 -7.24
N TRP A 80 -1.06 0.40 -6.81
CA TRP A 80 0.19 -0.28 -7.10
C TRP A 80 -0.07 -1.77 -7.28
N GLU A 81 0.63 -2.38 -8.22
CA GLU A 81 0.42 -3.78 -8.57
C GLU A 81 1.70 -4.52 -8.93
N SER A 82 1.68 -5.81 -8.72
CA SER A 82 2.55 -6.77 -9.41
C SER A 82 1.77 -7.49 -10.51
N ASN A 83 2.44 -8.39 -11.21
CA ASN A 83 1.74 -9.29 -12.12
C ASN A 83 0.74 -10.23 -11.41
N LEU A 84 0.77 -10.36 -10.09
CA LEU A 84 -0.09 -11.28 -9.34
C LEU A 84 -1.29 -10.62 -8.68
N ILE A 85 -1.14 -9.40 -8.16
CA ILE A 85 -2.16 -8.70 -7.36
C ILE A 85 -2.03 -7.20 -7.50
N ALA A 86 -3.12 -6.46 -7.25
CA ALA A 86 -3.09 -5.01 -7.17
C ALA A 86 -3.75 -4.51 -5.88
N TYR A 87 -3.33 -3.34 -5.45
CA TYR A 87 -3.85 -2.65 -4.26
C TYR A 87 -4.15 -1.20 -4.60
N ARG A 88 -5.07 -0.61 -3.84
CA ARG A 88 -5.30 0.83 -3.82
C ARG A 88 -5.33 1.35 -2.38
N LEU A 89 -4.98 2.61 -2.19
CA LEU A 89 -5.14 3.31 -0.92
C LEU A 89 -6.13 4.45 -1.10
N TYR A 90 -7.19 4.50 -0.29
CA TYR A 90 -8.06 5.66 -0.19
C TYR A 90 -7.27 6.84 0.41
N LEU A 91 -7.22 7.97 -0.27
CA LEU A 91 -6.55 9.19 0.23
C LEU A 91 -7.50 10.15 0.92
N ASP A 92 -8.70 9.70 1.22
CA ASP A 92 -9.65 10.41 2.07
C ASP A 92 -9.46 10.07 3.56
N TRP A 93 -10.41 10.51 4.38
CA TRP A 93 -10.40 10.28 5.82
C TRP A 93 -10.28 8.80 6.24
N ARG A 94 -10.65 7.86 5.38
CA ARG A 94 -10.55 6.42 5.65
C ARG A 94 -9.10 5.97 5.72
N ASN A 95 -8.24 6.46 4.83
CA ASN A 95 -6.85 6.03 4.68
C ASN A 95 -6.72 4.49 4.72
N ALA A 96 -7.56 3.78 3.99
CA ALA A 96 -7.64 2.34 4.02
C ALA A 96 -7.10 1.71 2.74
N ILE A 97 -6.50 0.53 2.84
CA ILE A 97 -5.98 -0.23 1.69
C ILE A 97 -6.97 -1.30 1.29
N ASP A 98 -7.27 -1.31 0.00
CA ASP A 98 -8.18 -2.21 -0.66
C ASP A 98 -7.46 -3.12 -1.65
N ILE A 99 -8.11 -4.19 -2.12
CA ILE A 99 -7.50 -5.23 -2.93
C ILE A 99 -8.22 -5.36 -4.26
N PHE A 100 -7.48 -5.21 -5.35
CA PHE A 100 -7.92 -5.67 -6.67
C PHE A 100 -7.39 -7.07 -6.93
N GLY A 101 -8.27 -8.07 -6.88
CA GLY A 101 -7.97 -9.45 -7.26
C GLY A 101 -7.85 -9.55 -8.78
N LYS A 102 -6.80 -10.23 -9.25
CA LYS A 102 -6.49 -10.37 -10.68
C LYS A 102 -6.68 -11.79 -11.17
N THR A 103 -7.38 -11.96 -12.29
CA THR A 103 -7.50 -13.22 -13.02
C THR A 103 -6.44 -13.38 -14.12
N THR A 104 -5.56 -12.38 -14.26
CA THR A 104 -4.52 -12.29 -15.29
C THR A 104 -3.20 -11.80 -14.70
N GLU A 105 -2.08 -12.19 -15.27
CA GLU A 105 -0.76 -11.67 -14.89
C GLU A 105 -0.38 -10.35 -15.60
N LYS A 106 -1.25 -9.79 -16.41
CA LYS A 106 -1.02 -8.48 -17.04
C LYS A 106 -1.12 -7.36 -16.02
N ILE A 107 -0.46 -6.24 -16.29
CA ILE A 107 -0.69 -4.97 -15.60
C ILE A 107 -2.10 -4.50 -15.92
N ILE A 108 -2.92 -4.18 -14.90
CA ILE A 108 -4.35 -3.88 -15.06
C ILE A 108 -4.74 -2.46 -14.62
N LEU A 109 -3.99 -1.84 -13.73
CA LEU A 109 -4.36 -0.52 -13.17
C LEU A 109 -4.68 0.53 -14.23
N PRO A 110 -4.00 0.60 -15.40
CA PRO A 110 -4.35 1.56 -16.45
C PRO A 110 -5.78 1.40 -16.99
N GLU A 111 -6.39 0.22 -16.84
CA GLU A 111 -7.74 -0.09 -17.34
C GLU A 111 -8.81 0.09 -16.26
N VAL A 112 -8.43 0.02 -14.98
CA VAL A 112 -9.36 0.04 -13.83
C VAL A 112 -10.03 1.41 -13.69
N GLY A 113 -11.36 1.45 -13.64
CA GLY A 113 -12.15 2.65 -13.35
C GLY A 113 -12.11 3.74 -14.43
N GLN A 114 -11.74 3.42 -15.68
CA GLN A 114 -11.77 4.36 -16.80
C GLN A 114 -13.19 4.66 -17.30
N ASP A 115 -14.08 3.69 -17.20
CA ASP A 115 -15.47 3.73 -17.68
C ASP A 115 -16.45 4.27 -16.63
N GLY A 116 -15.97 4.67 -15.49
CA GLY A 116 -16.78 5.26 -14.42
C GLY A 116 -16.38 4.74 -13.04
N PHE A 117 -17.06 5.27 -12.04
CA PHE A 117 -16.70 5.00 -10.65
C PHE A 117 -17.25 3.62 -10.34
N ASP A 118 -17.91 2.91 -10.34
CA ASP A 118 -18.37 1.63 -9.77
C ASP A 118 -18.08 0.39 -10.62
N SER A 119 -17.58 0.55 -11.84
CA SER A 119 -17.38 -0.58 -12.75
C SER A 119 -16.42 -1.65 -12.20
N TYR A 120 -15.41 -1.24 -11.47
CA TYR A 120 -14.41 -2.15 -10.88
C TYR A 120 -14.93 -2.94 -9.66
N HIS A 121 -16.09 -2.61 -9.13
CA HIS A 121 -16.80 -3.43 -8.14
C HIS A 121 -17.57 -4.60 -8.78
N LEU A 122 -17.70 -4.62 -10.09
CA LEU A 122 -18.26 -5.74 -10.85
C LEU A 122 -17.14 -6.64 -11.37
N LYS A 123 -17.45 -7.91 -11.61
CA LYS A 123 -16.48 -8.83 -12.24
C LYS A 123 -16.14 -8.35 -13.64
N GLN A 124 -14.85 -8.14 -13.89
CA GLN A 124 -14.26 -7.77 -15.16
C GLN A 124 -13.35 -8.89 -15.66
N ASP A 125 -12.93 -8.83 -16.93
CA ASP A 125 -11.99 -9.83 -17.49
C ASP A 125 -10.65 -9.87 -16.74
N TRP A 126 -10.21 -8.73 -16.18
CA TRP A 126 -8.98 -8.63 -15.40
C TRP A 126 -9.14 -9.08 -13.93
N GLY A 127 -10.37 -9.18 -13.40
CA GLY A 127 -10.67 -9.43 -11.99
C GLY A 127 -11.69 -8.43 -11.45
N SER A 128 -11.53 -7.99 -10.21
CA SER A 128 -12.39 -6.96 -9.59
C SER A 128 -11.82 -6.47 -8.26
N ASP A 129 -12.45 -5.45 -7.68
CA ASP A 129 -12.34 -5.13 -6.26
C ASP A 129 -12.93 -6.29 -5.44
N ILE A 130 -12.13 -6.88 -4.54
CA ILE A 130 -12.52 -8.10 -3.84
C ILE A 130 -12.63 -7.94 -2.33
N LEU A 131 -12.30 -6.76 -1.76
CA LEU A 131 -12.34 -6.56 -0.32
C LEU A 131 -13.35 -5.50 0.08
N LYS A 132 -14.24 -5.84 0.99
CA LYS A 132 -15.12 -4.85 1.64
C LYS A 132 -14.44 -4.25 2.87
N VAL A 133 -13.78 -3.13 2.69
CA VAL A 133 -13.06 -2.42 3.77
C VAL A 133 -13.99 -1.93 4.89
N GLY A 134 -15.16 -1.40 4.55
CA GLY A 134 -16.15 -0.92 5.51
C GLY A 134 -15.58 0.16 6.45
N LYS A 135 -15.63 -0.11 7.77
CA LYS A 135 -15.10 0.79 8.82
C LYS A 135 -13.67 0.47 9.23
N GLY A 136 -13.04 -0.55 8.65
CA GLY A 136 -11.69 -1.00 8.96
C GLY A 136 -10.60 -0.21 8.24
N VAL A 137 -9.36 -0.62 8.45
CA VAL A 137 -8.18 -0.10 7.74
C VAL A 137 -7.92 -0.86 6.43
N GLY A 138 -8.76 -1.85 6.10
CA GLY A 138 -8.55 -2.75 4.99
C GLY A 138 -7.44 -3.75 5.28
N LEU A 139 -6.44 -3.83 4.41
CA LEU A 139 -5.27 -4.68 4.60
C LEU A 139 -4.01 -3.84 4.69
N GLY A 140 -3.46 -3.71 5.91
CA GLY A 140 -2.13 -3.13 6.11
C GLY A 140 -2.04 -1.62 6.10
N SER A 141 -3.14 -0.85 6.07
CA SER A 141 -3.04 0.59 6.23
C SER A 141 -2.81 1.01 7.69
N ILE A 142 -2.28 2.21 7.88
CA ILE A 142 -2.03 2.75 9.21
C ILE A 142 -3.23 3.54 9.74
N SER A 143 -3.40 3.50 11.06
CA SER A 143 -4.40 4.24 11.82
C SER A 143 -3.88 4.46 13.24
N ARG A 144 -4.70 4.99 14.13
CA ARG A 144 -4.40 5.11 15.56
C ARG A 144 -5.57 4.56 16.39
N ILE A 145 -5.27 3.77 17.42
CA ILE A 145 -6.25 3.30 18.39
C ILE A 145 -5.91 3.81 19.79
N VAL A 146 -6.88 4.41 20.47
CA VAL A 146 -6.77 4.86 21.87
C VAL A 146 -8.09 4.55 22.56
N ASN A 147 -8.04 3.92 23.74
CA ASN A 147 -9.23 3.52 24.51
C ASN A 147 -10.27 2.74 23.68
N ASN A 148 -9.80 1.88 22.77
CA ASN A 148 -10.61 1.09 21.85
C ASN A 148 -11.40 1.92 20.80
N GLU A 149 -11.06 3.18 20.61
CA GLU A 149 -11.57 4.04 19.53
C GLU A 149 -10.53 4.20 18.45
N MET A 150 -10.96 4.05 17.18
CA MET A 150 -10.11 4.21 15.99
C MET A 150 -10.12 5.65 15.51
N TYR A 151 -8.94 6.22 15.38
CA TYR A 151 -8.69 7.57 14.81
C TYR A 151 -7.97 7.39 13.48
N ARG A 152 -8.63 7.78 12.40
CA ARG A 152 -8.08 7.70 11.06
C ARG A 152 -7.52 9.05 10.62
N PHE A 153 -7.59 9.32 9.32
CA PHE A 153 -7.04 10.55 8.75
C PHE A 153 -8.13 11.64 8.53
N GLU A 154 -9.06 11.73 9.46
CA GLU A 154 -10.16 12.72 9.43
C GLU A 154 -9.67 14.17 9.47
N SER A 155 -8.47 14.40 10.01
CA SER A 155 -7.87 15.72 10.12
C SER A 155 -6.39 15.66 9.76
N VAL A 156 -6.06 16.14 8.57
CA VAL A 156 -4.71 16.27 8.03
C VAL A 156 -4.58 17.63 7.36
N ASP A 157 -3.49 18.36 7.64
CA ASP A 157 -3.30 19.70 7.03
C ASP A 157 -3.03 19.59 5.51
N LYS A 158 -2.27 18.56 5.10
CA LYS A 158 -1.89 18.33 3.70
C LYS A 158 -1.44 16.89 3.51
N THR A 159 -1.93 16.24 2.45
CA THR A 159 -1.42 14.95 1.98
C THR A 159 -0.80 15.13 0.60
N THR A 160 0.42 14.64 0.42
CA THR A 160 1.10 14.62 -0.88
C THR A 160 1.51 13.20 -1.20
N VAL A 161 1.24 12.76 -2.43
CA VAL A 161 1.59 11.44 -2.95
C VAL A 161 2.58 11.59 -4.09
N LYS A 162 3.58 10.73 -4.13
CA LYS A 162 4.54 10.60 -5.21
C LYS A 162 4.63 9.16 -5.66
N VAL A 163 4.52 8.93 -6.98
CA VAL A 163 4.60 7.61 -7.60
C VAL A 163 6.04 7.30 -7.99
N HIS A 164 6.47 6.06 -7.79
CA HIS A 164 7.73 5.57 -8.31
C HIS A 164 7.53 4.24 -9.05
N ASN A 165 8.14 4.14 -10.23
CA ASN A 165 8.19 2.95 -11.05
C ASN A 165 9.64 2.68 -11.43
N ALA A 166 10.15 1.51 -11.05
CA ALA A 166 11.51 1.08 -11.35
C ALA A 166 11.53 -0.40 -11.75
N ALA A 167 12.62 -0.85 -12.35
CA ALA A 167 12.74 -2.22 -12.85
C ALA A 167 12.58 -3.31 -11.76
N LYS A 168 12.85 -2.98 -10.49
CA LYS A 168 12.82 -3.93 -9.37
C LYS A 168 11.64 -3.76 -8.43
N SER A 169 10.92 -2.65 -8.52
CA SER A 169 9.74 -2.37 -7.69
C SER A 169 8.98 -1.17 -8.22
N SER A 170 7.69 -1.14 -7.92
CA SER A 170 6.82 0.03 -8.11
C SER A 170 6.09 0.34 -6.81
N GLY A 171 5.61 1.57 -6.66
CA GLY A 171 4.89 1.95 -5.45
C GLY A 171 4.69 3.45 -5.30
N VAL A 172 4.41 3.86 -4.07
CA VAL A 172 4.08 5.25 -3.75
C VAL A 172 4.72 5.69 -2.44
N ASP A 173 5.17 6.94 -2.42
CA ASP A 173 5.57 7.65 -1.21
C ASP A 173 4.50 8.65 -0.83
N ILE A 174 4.11 8.69 0.43
CA ILE A 174 3.04 9.55 0.92
C ILE A 174 3.54 10.36 2.10
N PHE A 175 3.33 11.68 2.04
CA PHE A 175 3.62 12.58 3.13
C PHE A 175 2.31 13.14 3.70
N TYR A 176 1.99 12.77 4.93
CA TYR A 176 0.90 13.33 5.71
C TYR A 176 1.45 14.41 6.63
N LYS A 177 1.17 15.68 6.30
CA LYS A 177 1.54 16.80 7.15
C LYS A 177 0.40 17.12 8.11
N GLY A 178 0.73 17.17 9.40
CA GLY A 178 -0.18 17.61 10.43
C GLY A 178 -1.38 16.67 10.63
N TRP A 179 -1.16 15.35 10.61
CA TRP A 179 -2.18 14.38 11.02
C TRP A 179 -2.51 14.60 12.49
N LYS A 180 -3.75 15.00 12.75
CA LYS A 180 -4.25 15.33 14.07
C LYS A 180 -5.15 14.21 14.58
N THR A 181 -4.82 13.69 15.75
CA THR A 181 -5.63 12.73 16.49
C THR A 181 -5.63 13.11 17.97
N LEU A 182 -6.81 13.27 18.57
CA LEU A 182 -6.95 13.77 19.94
C LEU A 182 -6.18 15.10 20.12
N ASN A 183 -5.22 15.13 21.04
CA ASN A 183 -4.39 16.30 21.34
C ASN A 183 -3.06 16.31 20.59
N ASP A 184 -2.75 15.23 19.86
CA ASP A 184 -1.50 15.10 19.12
C ASP A 184 -1.67 15.58 17.68
N LYS A 185 -0.63 16.22 17.15
CA LYS A 185 -0.52 16.59 15.74
C LYS A 185 0.89 16.25 15.25
N ILE A 186 0.99 15.29 14.33
CA ILE A 186 2.26 14.76 13.84
C ILE A 186 2.32 14.77 12.32
N ASN A 187 3.53 14.68 11.78
CA ASN A 187 3.72 14.33 10.38
C ASN A 187 4.03 12.82 10.27
N VAL A 188 3.67 12.22 9.15
CA VAL A 188 4.03 10.84 8.84
C VAL A 188 4.56 10.78 7.42
N ASN A 189 5.76 10.22 7.24
CA ASN A 189 6.26 9.79 5.93
C ASN A 189 5.96 8.30 5.79
N ALA A 190 5.34 7.89 4.69
CA ALA A 190 5.03 6.50 4.38
C ALA A 190 5.55 6.15 2.98
N SER A 191 6.02 4.91 2.81
CA SER A 191 6.46 4.36 1.54
C SER A 191 5.92 2.95 1.38
N LEU A 192 5.26 2.70 0.25
CA LEU A 192 4.69 1.41 -0.11
C LEU A 192 5.36 0.93 -1.39
N SER A 193 5.84 -0.31 -1.41
CA SER A 193 6.50 -0.90 -2.58
C SER A 193 6.05 -2.33 -2.81
N ILE A 194 5.79 -2.67 -4.07
CA ILE A 194 5.49 -4.02 -4.55
C ILE A 194 6.59 -4.49 -5.52
N PHE A 195 6.78 -5.80 -5.63
CA PHE A 195 7.90 -6.39 -6.34
C PHE A 195 7.43 -7.38 -7.42
N PRO A 196 8.23 -7.58 -8.50
CA PRO A 196 7.91 -8.56 -9.53
C PRO A 196 7.71 -9.97 -8.96
N ASP A 197 6.69 -10.67 -9.44
CA ASP A 197 6.35 -12.04 -9.07
C ASP A 197 6.00 -12.23 -7.58
N GLU A 198 5.70 -11.14 -6.87
CA GLU A 198 5.36 -11.15 -5.46
C GLU A 198 3.95 -10.58 -5.20
N ARG A 199 3.30 -11.09 -4.16
CA ARG A 199 2.01 -10.57 -3.69
C ARG A 199 2.15 -9.54 -2.59
N PHE A 200 3.31 -9.50 -1.93
CA PHE A 200 3.46 -8.62 -0.77
C PHE A 200 3.75 -7.18 -1.15
N THR A 201 3.21 -6.29 -0.34
CA THR A 201 3.63 -4.90 -0.25
C THR A 201 4.52 -4.75 0.97
N LYS A 202 5.69 -4.14 0.78
CA LYS A 202 6.51 -3.59 1.86
C LYS A 202 5.96 -2.22 2.21
N TYR A 203 5.53 -2.03 3.44
CA TYR A 203 5.11 -0.74 3.99
C TYR A 203 6.13 -0.26 5.02
N SER A 204 6.64 0.93 4.84
CA SER A 204 7.51 1.59 5.83
C SER A 204 6.95 2.96 6.16
N PHE A 205 6.87 3.32 7.45
CA PHE A 205 6.44 4.66 7.84
C PHE A 205 7.28 5.21 8.99
N THR A 206 7.35 6.54 9.07
CA THR A 206 8.12 7.26 10.08
C THR A 206 7.27 8.39 10.64
N PRO A 207 6.83 8.31 11.92
CA PRO A 207 6.16 9.41 12.59
C PRO A 207 7.16 10.49 13.02
N SER A 208 6.76 11.75 13.00
CA SER A 208 7.60 12.87 13.46
C SER A 208 7.67 13.02 14.99
N ALA A 209 6.79 12.33 15.73
CA ALA A 209 6.77 12.30 17.19
C ALA A 209 6.35 10.90 17.69
N PRO A 210 6.80 10.48 18.89
CA PRO A 210 6.52 9.16 19.43
C PRO A 210 5.13 9.12 20.11
N VAL A 211 4.06 9.11 19.31
CA VAL A 211 2.69 8.97 19.82
C VAL A 211 2.32 7.50 20.01
N SER A 212 1.56 7.21 21.08
CA SER A 212 1.06 5.87 21.35
C SER A 212 -0.15 5.53 20.49
N GLY A 213 -0.35 4.22 20.22
CA GLY A 213 -1.54 3.71 19.58
C GLY A 213 -1.50 3.70 18.05
N ILE A 214 -0.42 4.15 17.39
CA ILE A 214 -0.29 3.94 15.95
C ILE A 214 -0.34 2.44 15.69
N CYS A 215 -1.19 2.03 14.74
CA CYS A 215 -1.45 0.63 14.44
C CYS A 215 -1.64 0.41 12.95
N THR A 216 -1.57 -0.85 12.58
CA THR A 216 -1.99 -1.39 11.29
C THR A 216 -2.80 -2.66 11.53
N GLY A 217 -3.41 -3.23 10.50
CA GLY A 217 -4.21 -4.44 10.73
C GLY A 217 -4.82 -5.05 9.49
N ILE A 218 -5.70 -6.00 9.74
CA ILE A 218 -6.53 -6.70 8.76
C ILE A 218 -7.98 -6.49 9.15
N VAL A 219 -8.79 -5.97 8.24
CA VAL A 219 -10.23 -5.78 8.48
C VAL A 219 -10.92 -7.11 8.80
N LYS A 220 -11.82 -7.09 9.79
CA LYS A 220 -12.63 -8.25 10.15
C LYS A 220 -13.74 -8.46 9.13
N VAL A 221 -13.74 -9.61 8.49
CA VAL A 221 -14.79 -10.04 7.57
C VAL A 221 -15.50 -11.26 8.18
N LYS A 222 -16.81 -11.35 8.02
CA LYS A 222 -17.57 -12.54 8.41
C LYS A 222 -17.07 -13.77 7.64
N ASN A 223 -17.23 -14.94 8.21
CA ASN A 223 -16.86 -16.22 7.61
C ASN A 223 -15.36 -16.37 7.34
N SER A 224 -14.52 -15.63 8.06
CA SER A 224 -13.08 -15.82 8.07
C SER A 224 -12.59 -16.36 9.39
N GLU A 225 -11.60 -17.22 9.32
CA GLU A 225 -10.81 -17.64 10.47
C GLU A 225 -9.67 -16.65 10.69
N TYR A 226 -9.35 -16.38 11.94
CA TYR A 226 -8.21 -15.57 12.36
C TYR A 226 -7.22 -16.40 13.14
N TRP A 227 -5.93 -16.19 12.90
CA TRP A 227 -4.85 -16.70 13.74
C TRP A 227 -3.63 -15.79 13.69
N GLU A 228 -2.75 -15.99 14.64
CA GLU A 228 -1.47 -15.33 14.72
C GLU A 228 -0.36 -16.35 14.91
N LYS A 229 0.85 -16.02 14.49
CA LYS A 229 2.02 -16.85 14.70
C LYS A 229 3.24 -15.98 15.02
N THR A 230 3.93 -16.37 16.07
CA THR A 230 5.25 -15.86 16.42
C THR A 230 6.17 -17.04 16.68
N ASP A 231 7.33 -17.05 16.03
CA ASP A 231 8.39 -17.98 16.38
C ASP A 231 9.22 -17.39 17.54
N ALA A 232 9.46 -18.18 18.59
CA ALA A 232 10.21 -17.72 19.75
C ALA A 232 11.64 -17.27 19.37
N ALA A 233 12.29 -17.98 18.46
CA ALA A 233 13.64 -17.69 17.98
C ALA A 233 13.69 -16.64 16.88
N GLY A 234 12.58 -16.37 16.18
CA GLY A 234 12.50 -15.42 15.09
C GLY A 234 12.24 -13.99 15.55
N ASN A 235 12.60 -13.02 14.72
CA ASN A 235 12.33 -11.59 14.96
C ASN A 235 10.96 -11.15 14.44
N TRP A 236 10.35 -11.91 13.54
CA TRP A 236 9.09 -11.61 12.88
C TRP A 236 7.95 -12.51 13.35
N GLY A 237 6.75 -11.98 13.28
CA GLY A 237 5.50 -12.69 13.46
C GLY A 237 4.49 -12.23 12.42
N TYR A 238 3.32 -12.85 12.42
CA TYR A 238 2.21 -12.42 11.58
C TYR A 238 0.86 -12.56 12.29
N ILE A 239 -0.11 -11.79 11.80
CA ILE A 239 -1.54 -12.01 11.94
C ILE A 239 -2.11 -12.38 10.57
N ALA A 240 -3.08 -13.29 10.52
CA ALA A 240 -3.65 -13.76 9.27
C ALA A 240 -5.15 -14.06 9.38
N THR A 241 -5.84 -13.93 8.25
CA THR A 241 -7.22 -14.39 8.07
C THR A 241 -7.34 -15.21 6.79
N PHE A 242 -8.24 -16.20 6.78
CA PHE A 242 -8.59 -16.98 5.59
C PHE A 242 -10.05 -17.41 5.66
N GLY A 243 -10.73 -17.41 4.53
CA GLY A 243 -12.10 -17.88 4.39
C GLY A 243 -12.78 -17.29 3.17
N ASN A 244 -14.08 -17.52 3.04
CA ASN A 244 -14.92 -16.90 2.02
C ASN A 244 -15.20 -15.45 2.41
N GLN A 245 -14.16 -14.63 2.35
CA GLN A 245 -14.19 -13.25 2.84
C GLN A 245 -14.05 -12.20 1.72
N SER A 246 -13.99 -12.63 0.45
CA SER A 246 -14.08 -11.72 -0.68
C SER A 246 -15.49 -11.13 -0.82
N MET A 247 -15.63 -10.04 -1.57
CA MET A 247 -16.94 -9.45 -1.90
C MET A 247 -17.83 -10.40 -2.71
N PHE A 248 -17.27 -11.47 -3.26
CA PHE A 248 -17.99 -12.47 -4.08
C PHE A 248 -18.12 -13.82 -3.39
N ASP A 249 -17.86 -13.86 -2.07
CA ASP A 249 -17.92 -15.10 -1.26
C ASP A 249 -16.89 -16.16 -1.70
N ASP A 250 -15.80 -15.71 -2.32
CA ASP A 250 -14.67 -16.53 -2.75
C ASP A 250 -13.62 -16.62 -1.63
N ALA A 251 -12.74 -17.64 -1.68
CA ALA A 251 -11.65 -17.77 -0.72
C ALA A 251 -10.60 -16.67 -0.92
N LEU A 252 -10.38 -15.94 0.14
CA LEU A 252 -9.41 -14.85 0.25
C LEU A 252 -8.56 -15.07 1.50
N GLY A 253 -7.25 -15.09 1.34
CA GLY A 253 -6.29 -15.08 2.44
C GLY A 253 -5.67 -13.69 2.57
N MET A 254 -5.56 -13.18 3.80
CA MET A 254 -4.88 -11.93 4.11
C MET A 254 -3.89 -12.16 5.25
N VAL A 255 -2.69 -11.60 5.13
CA VAL A 255 -1.66 -11.68 6.18
C VAL A 255 -0.90 -10.38 6.30
N LEU A 256 -0.50 -10.06 7.53
CA LEU A 256 0.35 -8.94 7.88
C LEU A 256 1.50 -9.45 8.74
N PHE A 257 2.75 -9.29 8.25
CA PHE A 257 3.98 -9.64 8.96
C PHE A 257 4.54 -8.39 9.63
N TYR A 258 4.93 -8.53 10.90
CA TYR A 258 5.49 -7.45 11.69
C TYR A 258 6.73 -7.88 12.47
N GLU A 259 7.66 -6.95 12.67
CA GLU A 259 8.82 -7.18 13.54
C GLU A 259 8.39 -7.09 15.00
N LYS A 260 8.58 -8.18 15.77
CA LYS A 260 8.14 -8.30 17.17
C LYS A 260 8.69 -7.19 18.07
N SER A 261 9.90 -6.72 17.79
CA SER A 261 10.55 -5.65 18.55
C SER A 261 9.82 -4.31 18.46
N THR A 262 9.12 -4.05 17.33
CA THR A 262 8.37 -2.81 17.06
C THR A 262 6.94 -2.86 17.59
N ALA A 263 6.38 -4.05 17.79
CA ALA A 263 5.01 -4.22 18.29
C ALA A 263 4.94 -3.98 19.81
N ALA A 264 3.94 -3.23 20.23
CA ALA A 264 3.55 -3.07 21.62
C ALA A 264 2.50 -4.12 22.01
N GLU A 265 1.53 -4.36 21.14
CA GLU A 265 0.40 -5.25 21.37
C GLU A 265 -0.16 -5.77 20.04
N VAL A 266 -0.66 -7.00 20.04
CA VAL A 266 -1.52 -7.56 19.00
C VAL A 266 -2.87 -7.84 19.62
N LYS A 267 -3.96 -7.31 19.04
CA LYS A 267 -5.31 -7.48 19.60
C LYS A 267 -6.42 -7.31 18.57
N ALA A 268 -7.60 -7.77 18.97
CA ALA A 268 -8.83 -7.44 18.26
C ALA A 268 -9.22 -5.98 18.54
N GLY A 269 -9.31 -5.16 17.51
CA GLY A 269 -9.91 -3.82 17.55
C GLY A 269 -11.41 -3.85 17.23
N PRO A 270 -12.07 -2.69 17.14
CA PRO A 270 -13.50 -2.63 16.84
C PRO A 270 -13.86 -3.19 15.46
N PHE A 271 -13.01 -2.96 14.46
CA PHE A 271 -13.26 -3.32 13.06
C PHE A 271 -12.17 -4.19 12.44
N ASP A 272 -11.02 -4.31 13.08
CA ASP A 272 -9.82 -4.92 12.55
C ASP A 272 -9.17 -5.85 13.58
N HIS A 273 -8.33 -6.78 13.10
CA HIS A 273 -7.28 -7.41 13.88
C HIS A 273 -6.04 -6.52 13.79
N LEU A 274 -5.52 -6.04 14.91
CA LEU A 274 -4.55 -4.96 14.96
C LEU A 274 -3.19 -5.39 15.46
N VAL A 275 -2.15 -4.85 14.85
CA VAL A 275 -0.79 -4.73 15.40
C VAL A 275 -0.57 -3.28 15.80
N ILE A 276 -0.38 -3.02 17.08
CA ILE A 276 -0.13 -1.69 17.64
C ILE A 276 1.37 -1.54 17.84
N PHE A 277 1.93 -0.45 17.36
CA PHE A 277 3.36 -0.21 17.43
C PHE A 277 3.77 0.56 18.70
N LYS A 278 4.99 0.31 19.15
CA LYS A 278 5.62 1.09 20.21
C LYS A 278 5.83 2.53 19.73
N PRO A 279 5.61 3.54 20.59
CA PRO A 279 5.90 4.93 20.25
C PRO A 279 7.36 5.10 19.82
N THR A 280 7.56 5.72 18.66
CA THR A 280 8.89 5.93 18.09
C THR A 280 8.89 7.05 17.06
N THR A 281 10.07 7.59 16.75
CA THR A 281 10.36 8.45 15.59
C THR A 281 11.28 7.75 14.59
N LYS A 282 11.60 6.46 14.83
CA LYS A 282 12.36 5.64 13.90
C LYS A 282 11.42 5.03 12.86
N PRO A 283 11.90 4.68 11.65
CA PRO A 283 11.12 3.95 10.69
C PRO A 283 10.61 2.62 11.25
N ILE A 284 9.34 2.33 10.99
CA ILE A 284 8.70 1.04 11.23
C ILE A 284 8.43 0.42 9.87
N THR A 285 8.84 -0.83 9.69
CA THR A 285 8.60 -1.60 8.46
C THR A 285 7.81 -2.85 8.78
N TYR A 286 6.83 -3.14 7.95
CA TYR A 286 6.05 -4.37 7.95
C TYR A 286 5.70 -4.76 6.53
N TYR A 287 5.15 -5.97 6.35
CA TYR A 287 4.72 -6.47 5.05
C TYR A 287 3.30 -6.98 5.14
N PHE A 288 2.53 -6.81 4.08
CA PHE A 288 1.24 -7.45 3.96
C PHE A 288 1.05 -8.05 2.57
N LEU A 289 0.21 -9.05 2.47
CA LEU A 289 -0.20 -9.64 1.20
C LEU A 289 -1.59 -10.23 1.30
N ALA A 290 -2.22 -10.38 0.14
CA ALA A 290 -3.42 -11.17 -0.01
C ALA A 290 -3.23 -12.25 -1.08
N THR A 291 -4.06 -13.30 -1.01
CA THR A 291 -4.18 -14.37 -2.00
C THR A 291 -5.64 -14.59 -2.31
N TRP A 292 -6.00 -14.69 -3.57
CA TRP A 292 -7.36 -14.90 -4.01
C TRP A 292 -7.49 -16.19 -4.82
N GLU A 293 -8.53 -17.00 -4.57
CA GLU A 293 -8.68 -18.29 -5.26
C GLU A 293 -8.83 -18.18 -6.78
N LYS A 294 -9.28 -17.02 -7.31
CA LYS A 294 -9.47 -16.80 -8.75
C LYS A 294 -8.24 -16.26 -9.48
N GLU A 295 -7.12 -16.06 -8.79
CA GLU A 295 -5.86 -15.72 -9.45
C GLU A 295 -5.44 -16.82 -10.43
N ALA A 296 -4.61 -16.48 -11.43
CA ALA A 296 -4.10 -17.45 -12.41
C ALA A 296 -3.41 -18.67 -11.76
N HIS A 297 -2.78 -18.46 -10.59
CA HIS A 297 -2.19 -19.49 -9.72
C HIS A 297 -2.71 -19.31 -8.29
N GLY A 298 -4.03 -19.29 -8.15
CA GLY A 298 -4.72 -18.97 -6.91
C GLY A 298 -4.47 -19.98 -5.81
N ILE A 299 -4.36 -19.49 -4.60
CA ILE A 299 -4.33 -20.29 -3.37
C ILE A 299 -5.78 -20.48 -2.92
N THR A 300 -6.25 -21.74 -2.95
CA THR A 300 -7.67 -22.08 -2.80
C THR A 300 -8.01 -22.65 -1.43
N THR A 301 -7.01 -23.14 -0.70
CA THR A 301 -7.21 -23.77 0.60
C THR A 301 -6.42 -23.06 1.71
N LYS A 302 -6.94 -23.16 2.93
CA LYS A 302 -6.25 -22.66 4.13
C LYS A 302 -4.87 -23.29 4.29
N ALA A 303 -4.74 -24.60 4.03
CA ALA A 303 -3.47 -25.32 4.17
C ALA A 303 -2.40 -24.79 3.18
N GLU A 304 -2.77 -24.53 1.93
CA GLU A 304 -1.88 -23.91 0.95
C GLU A 304 -1.49 -22.49 1.37
N PHE A 305 -2.45 -21.71 1.86
CA PHE A 305 -2.19 -20.36 2.36
C PHE A 305 -1.24 -20.37 3.56
N GLU A 306 -1.49 -21.23 4.55
CA GLU A 306 -0.60 -21.39 5.71
C GLU A 306 0.82 -21.81 5.29
N ALA A 307 0.96 -22.75 4.37
CA ALA A 307 2.26 -23.15 3.85
C ALA A 307 2.98 -21.97 3.17
N TYR A 308 2.28 -21.20 2.35
CA TYR A 308 2.83 -20.03 1.66
C TYR A 308 3.30 -18.95 2.63
N ILE A 309 2.46 -18.54 3.59
CA ILE A 309 2.83 -17.49 4.55
C ILE A 309 3.89 -17.95 5.55
N ASN A 310 3.94 -19.24 5.91
CA ASN A 310 4.99 -19.80 6.76
C ASN A 310 6.36 -19.79 6.05
N ASN A 311 6.40 -20.04 4.74
CA ASN A 311 7.62 -19.89 3.94
C ASN A 311 8.10 -18.42 3.93
N LYS A 312 7.18 -17.45 3.78
CA LYS A 312 7.51 -16.02 3.87
C LYS A 312 7.99 -15.61 5.26
N LEU A 313 7.40 -16.15 6.33
CA LEU A 313 7.88 -15.92 7.70
C LEU A 313 9.30 -16.48 7.90
N THR A 314 9.59 -17.66 7.37
CA THR A 314 10.91 -18.27 7.42
C THR A 314 11.94 -17.39 6.69
N GLU A 315 11.58 -16.87 5.52
CA GLU A 315 12.42 -15.94 4.77
C GLU A 315 12.69 -14.66 5.55
N LEU A 316 11.66 -14.04 6.14
CA LEU A 316 11.79 -12.87 7.02
C LEU A 316 12.70 -13.14 8.19
N ASN A 317 12.53 -14.26 8.88
CA ASN A 317 13.35 -14.60 10.05
C ASN A 317 14.82 -14.91 9.68
N SER A 318 15.08 -15.35 8.44
CA SER A 318 16.43 -15.66 7.97
C SER A 318 17.16 -14.44 7.37
N LYS A 319 16.46 -13.59 6.62
CA LYS A 319 17.04 -12.48 5.85
C LYS A 319 16.71 -11.10 6.41
N ASN A 320 15.80 -11.01 7.38
CA ASN A 320 15.21 -9.78 7.92
C ASN A 320 14.52 -8.88 6.88
N LYS A 321 14.14 -9.44 5.74
CA LYS A 321 13.42 -8.78 4.63
C LYS A 321 12.77 -9.82 3.72
N LEU A 322 11.70 -9.44 3.02
CA LEU A 322 11.16 -10.09 1.83
C LEU A 322 11.71 -9.43 0.58
#